data_54bb3001fe0d07984b2983c7392bf0e8
#
_entry.id   54bb3001fe0d07984b2983c7392bf0e8
#
_cell.length_a   1.000
_cell.length_b   1.000
_cell.length_c   1.000
_cell.angle_alpha   90.00
_cell.angle_beta   90.00
_cell.angle_gamma   90.00
#
_symmetry.space_group_name_H-M   'P 1'
#
loop_
_entity.id
_entity.type
_entity.pdbx_description
1 polymer ?
#
loop_
_entity_poly.entity_id
_entity_poly.type
_entity_poly.pdbx_seq_one_letter_code
_entity_poly.pdbx_strand_id
1 'polypeptide(L)'
;QDWQDRCPDVRLDDAQGPSTMADLLPQARVMIATRNATTFLESFAMDVPTIIFWNPNHWELRETATPVFESLIEAEILHYSPISAANKLSNIWNDVDSWWSSKPVITARRSFCDSHNQSPPDLVSRVTQALRETIREPPRK
;
A
#
# COMPACT_ATOMS: atom_id res chain seq x y z
N GLN A 1 -4.60 27.37 2.66
CA GLN A 1 -3.97 27.44 1.31
C GLN A 1 -4.26 26.13 0.61
N ASP A 2 -4.92 26.21 -0.51
CA ASP A 2 -5.33 25.06 -1.29
C ASP A 2 -4.11 24.41 -1.97
N TRP A 3 -4.17 23.10 -2.19
CA TRP A 3 -3.14 22.38 -2.93
C TRP A 3 -2.92 22.94 -4.32
N GLN A 4 -3.97 23.37 -4.99
CA GLN A 4 -3.93 23.98 -6.32
C GLN A 4 -3.14 25.30 -6.36
N ASP A 5 -3.14 26.07 -5.24
CA ASP A 5 -2.37 27.31 -5.14
C ASP A 5 -0.84 27.02 -5.11
N ARG A 6 -0.45 25.86 -4.59
CA ARG A 6 0.97 25.47 -4.43
C ARG A 6 1.50 24.66 -5.60
N CYS A 7 0.64 23.86 -6.19
CA CYS A 7 0.98 22.92 -7.25
C CYS A 7 -0.12 22.98 -8.31
N PRO A 8 -0.10 23.96 -9.22
CA PRO A 8 -1.15 24.17 -10.22
C PRO A 8 -1.31 22.98 -11.18
N ASP A 9 -0.26 22.18 -11.36
CA ASP A 9 -0.27 21.00 -12.20
C ASP A 9 -0.89 19.76 -11.52
N VAL A 10 -1.23 19.85 -10.21
CA VAL A 10 -1.87 18.76 -9.50
C VAL A 10 -3.34 18.73 -9.83
N ARG A 11 -3.79 17.64 -10.42
CA ARG A 11 -5.21 17.34 -10.60
C ARG A 11 -5.75 16.72 -9.31
N LEU A 12 -6.69 17.41 -8.68
CA LEU A 12 -7.42 16.85 -7.55
C LEU A 12 -8.52 15.94 -8.08
N ASP A 13 -8.55 14.71 -7.57
CA ASP A 13 -9.68 13.82 -7.79
C ASP A 13 -10.80 14.14 -6.78
N ASP A 14 -12.03 14.17 -7.26
CA ASP A 14 -13.18 14.35 -6.39
C ASP A 14 -13.46 13.02 -5.67
N ALA A 15 -13.40 13.03 -4.34
CA ALA A 15 -13.70 11.85 -3.53
C ALA A 15 -15.13 11.31 -3.72
N GLN A 16 -16.00 12.09 -4.37
CA GLN A 16 -17.36 11.72 -4.78
C GLN A 16 -17.45 11.50 -6.31
N GLY A 17 -16.33 11.57 -7.01
CA GLY A 17 -16.23 11.31 -8.45
C GLY A 17 -16.58 9.87 -8.81
N PRO A 18 -16.82 9.61 -10.10
CA PRO A 18 -17.19 8.28 -10.59
C PRO A 18 -16.04 7.28 -10.56
N SER A 19 -14.78 7.72 -10.39
CA SER A 19 -13.59 6.87 -10.47
C SER A 19 -13.27 6.25 -9.12
N THR A 20 -13.02 4.94 -9.11
CA THR A 20 -12.52 4.22 -7.94
C THR A 20 -11.00 4.12 -7.97
N MET A 21 -10.37 3.75 -6.84
CA MET A 21 -8.92 3.43 -6.83
C MET A 21 -8.57 2.33 -7.81
N ALA A 22 -9.45 1.34 -7.99
CA ALA A 22 -9.27 0.26 -8.97
C ALA A 22 -9.24 0.76 -10.42
N ASP A 23 -9.91 1.88 -10.72
CA ASP A 23 -9.89 2.51 -12.05
C ASP A 23 -8.65 3.39 -12.26
N LEU A 24 -8.13 4.00 -11.20
CA LEU A 24 -7.01 4.95 -11.26
C LEU A 24 -5.65 4.28 -11.19
N LEU A 25 -5.50 3.27 -10.33
CA LEU A 25 -4.21 2.59 -10.10
C LEU A 25 -3.58 2.00 -11.36
N PRO A 26 -4.30 1.34 -12.29
CA PRO A 26 -3.70 0.82 -13.52
C PRO A 26 -3.16 1.90 -14.47
N GLN A 27 -3.59 3.15 -14.30
CA GLN A 27 -3.18 4.29 -15.11
C GLN A 27 -1.98 5.02 -14.49
N ALA A 28 -1.66 4.72 -13.23
CA ALA A 28 -0.59 5.38 -12.50
C ALA A 28 0.77 4.80 -12.88
N ARG A 29 1.73 5.68 -13.19
CA ARG A 29 3.13 5.28 -13.36
C ARG A 29 3.77 4.87 -12.03
N VAL A 30 3.43 5.58 -10.96
CA VAL A 30 3.85 5.31 -9.58
C VAL A 30 2.73 5.79 -8.66
N MET A 31 2.33 4.94 -7.72
CA MET A 31 1.45 5.32 -6.63
C MET A 31 2.29 5.83 -5.45
N ILE A 32 1.87 6.93 -4.84
CA ILE A 32 2.52 7.46 -3.65
C ILE A 32 1.52 7.45 -2.49
N ALA A 33 1.80 6.63 -1.48
CA ALA A 33 1.02 6.55 -0.26
C ALA A 33 1.66 7.39 0.85
N THR A 34 0.88 8.28 1.46
CA THR A 34 1.36 9.22 2.47
C THR A 34 1.01 8.82 3.90
N ARG A 35 0.48 7.62 4.09
CA ARG A 35 0.04 7.10 5.39
C ARG A 35 -0.12 5.59 5.35
N ASN A 36 -0.14 4.97 6.54
CA ASN A 36 -0.47 3.55 6.71
C ASN A 36 -1.99 3.34 6.54
N ALA A 37 -2.45 3.12 5.31
CA ALA A 37 -3.85 2.93 4.96
C ALA A 37 -4.00 1.85 3.89
N THR A 38 -5.21 1.39 3.62
CA THR A 38 -5.52 0.28 2.70
C THR A 38 -5.10 0.53 1.26
N THR A 39 -4.94 1.78 0.83
CA THR A 39 -4.67 2.15 -0.56
C THR A 39 -3.38 1.54 -1.12
N PHE A 40 -2.32 1.46 -0.31
CA PHE A 40 -1.08 0.81 -0.78
C PHE A 40 -1.19 -0.72 -0.83
N LEU A 41 -2.11 -1.32 -0.04
CA LEU A 41 -2.41 -2.75 -0.14
C LEU A 41 -3.10 -3.06 -1.49
N GLU A 42 -4.01 -2.19 -1.91
CA GLU A 42 -4.66 -2.29 -3.23
C GLU A 42 -3.64 -2.16 -4.35
N SER A 43 -2.72 -1.19 -4.27
CA SER A 43 -1.66 -1.02 -5.28
C SER A 43 -0.72 -2.24 -5.35
N PHE A 44 -0.36 -2.84 -4.22
CA PHE A 44 0.44 -4.07 -4.20
C PHE A 44 -0.31 -5.26 -4.80
N ALA A 45 -1.61 -5.40 -4.49
CA ALA A 45 -2.45 -6.45 -5.06
C ALA A 45 -2.59 -6.34 -6.59
N MET A 46 -2.53 -5.12 -7.11
CA MET A 46 -2.60 -4.82 -8.55
C MET A 46 -1.24 -4.72 -9.22
N ASP A 47 -0.16 -5.01 -8.49
CA ASP A 47 1.24 -4.92 -8.96
C ASP A 47 1.64 -3.52 -9.48
N VAL A 48 1.05 -2.46 -8.93
CA VAL A 48 1.36 -1.08 -9.30
C VAL A 48 2.60 -0.58 -8.55
N PRO A 49 3.60 0.00 -9.25
CA PRO A 49 4.77 0.60 -8.61
C PRO A 49 4.38 1.59 -7.52
N THR A 50 4.89 1.40 -6.30
CA THR A 50 4.41 2.13 -5.14
C THR A 50 5.57 2.60 -4.26
N ILE A 51 5.57 3.88 -3.92
CA ILE A 51 6.40 4.48 -2.87
C ILE A 51 5.50 4.85 -1.70
N ILE A 52 5.90 4.49 -0.50
CA ILE A 52 5.15 4.75 0.73
C ILE A 52 5.99 5.66 1.62
N PHE A 53 5.39 6.66 2.23
CA PHE A 53 6.07 7.38 3.30
C PHE A 53 5.11 7.85 4.38
N TRP A 54 5.57 7.81 5.62
CA TRP A 54 4.91 8.42 6.76
C TRP A 54 5.90 8.75 7.87
N ASN A 55 5.47 9.56 8.82
CA ASN A 55 6.24 9.79 10.03
C ASN A 55 6.00 8.63 11.01
N PRO A 56 7.04 7.87 11.42
CA PRO A 56 6.89 6.74 12.33
C PRO A 56 6.35 7.14 13.71
N ASN A 57 6.52 8.39 14.12
CA ASN A 57 5.96 8.89 15.39
C ASN A 57 4.42 9.03 15.37
N HIS A 58 3.80 8.99 14.20
CA HIS A 58 2.35 9.07 14.05
C HIS A 58 1.70 7.72 13.73
N TRP A 59 2.51 6.70 13.44
CA TRP A 59 2.04 5.37 13.03
C TRP A 59 2.85 4.29 13.72
N GLU A 60 2.33 3.82 14.84
CA GLU A 60 2.93 2.72 15.58
C GLU A 60 2.68 1.39 14.87
N LEU A 61 3.74 0.62 14.70
CA LEU A 61 3.66 -0.74 14.16
C LEU A 61 3.68 -1.74 15.31
N ARG A 62 2.93 -2.81 15.19
CA ARG A 62 3.05 -3.95 16.09
C ARG A 62 4.42 -4.61 15.91
N GLU A 63 5.03 -5.06 16.99
CA GLU A 63 6.34 -5.76 16.95
C GLU A 63 6.36 -6.92 15.94
N THR A 64 5.26 -7.67 15.85
CA THR A 64 5.14 -8.78 14.91
C THR A 64 5.13 -8.36 13.43
N ALA A 65 4.81 -7.11 13.12
CA ALA A 65 4.81 -6.58 11.77
C ALA A 65 6.13 -5.92 11.39
N THR A 66 6.95 -5.52 12.38
CA THR A 66 8.20 -4.79 12.17
C THR A 66 9.10 -5.42 11.10
N PRO A 67 9.40 -6.74 11.09
CA PRO A 67 10.34 -7.32 10.12
C PRO A 67 9.89 -7.16 8.66
N VAL A 68 8.60 -7.26 8.38
CA VAL A 68 8.10 -7.10 7.00
C VAL A 68 8.10 -5.64 6.55
N PHE A 69 7.87 -4.70 7.46
CA PHE A 69 8.02 -3.28 7.16
C PHE A 69 9.48 -2.86 7.00
N GLU A 70 10.41 -3.43 7.76
CA GLU A 70 11.85 -3.24 7.59
C GLU A 70 12.31 -3.69 6.21
N SER A 71 11.83 -4.84 5.73
CA SER A 71 12.15 -5.28 4.37
C SER A 71 11.66 -4.32 3.28
N LEU A 72 10.52 -3.63 3.49
CA LEU A 72 10.06 -2.58 2.58
C LEU A 72 10.96 -1.34 2.61
N ILE A 73 11.54 -1.00 3.79
CA ILE A 73 12.50 0.10 3.92
C ILE A 73 13.81 -0.24 3.20
N GLU A 74 14.34 -1.45 3.41
CA GLU A 74 15.57 -1.92 2.75
C GLU A 74 15.43 -1.96 1.22
N ALA A 75 14.23 -2.27 0.72
CA ALA A 75 13.90 -2.24 -0.71
C ALA A 75 13.58 -0.83 -1.23
N GLU A 76 13.68 0.19 -0.39
CA GLU A 76 13.34 1.58 -0.70
C GLU A 76 11.91 1.76 -1.25
N ILE A 77 10.98 0.95 -0.76
CA ILE A 77 9.55 1.09 -1.00
C ILE A 77 8.92 1.98 0.07
N LEU A 78 9.30 1.78 1.35
CA LEU A 78 8.85 2.57 2.48
C LEU A 78 9.93 3.54 2.94
N HIS A 79 9.52 4.77 3.20
CA HIS A 79 10.38 5.86 3.69
C HIS A 79 9.76 6.51 4.92
N TYR A 80 10.60 6.95 5.86
CA TYR A 80 10.16 7.70 7.05
C TYR A 80 10.29 9.22 6.88
N SER A 81 10.59 9.67 5.67
CA SER A 81 10.73 11.09 5.35
C SER A 81 10.21 11.36 3.94
N PRO A 82 9.46 12.47 3.74
CA PRO A 82 9.02 12.87 2.41
C PRO A 82 10.19 13.20 1.48
N ILE A 83 11.32 13.70 2.03
CA ILE A 83 12.53 14.00 1.25
C ILE A 83 13.14 12.71 0.70
N SER A 84 13.26 11.67 1.52
CA SER A 84 13.78 10.37 1.09
C SER A 84 12.90 9.75 0.00
N ALA A 85 11.58 9.80 0.16
CA ALA A 85 10.63 9.31 -0.83
C ALA A 85 10.73 10.10 -2.16
N ALA A 86 10.85 11.42 -2.10
CA ALA A 86 10.99 12.28 -3.28
C ALA A 86 12.31 12.01 -4.02
N ASN A 87 13.42 11.84 -3.29
CA ASN A 87 14.70 11.47 -3.88
C ASN A 87 14.63 10.11 -4.57
N LYS A 88 14.00 9.12 -3.92
CA LYS A 88 13.78 7.82 -4.54
C LYS A 88 12.97 7.93 -5.82
N LEU A 89 11.85 8.65 -5.79
CA LEU A 89 11.01 8.87 -6.96
C LEU A 89 11.80 9.50 -8.11
N SER A 90 12.61 10.54 -7.82
CA SER A 90 13.45 11.19 -8.82
C SER A 90 14.46 10.24 -9.46
N ASN A 91 15.08 9.37 -8.64
CA ASN A 91 16.09 8.42 -9.11
C ASN A 91 15.50 7.33 -10.03
N ILE A 92 14.28 6.88 -9.75
CA ILE A 92 13.65 5.81 -10.53
C ILE A 92 12.77 6.33 -11.67
N TRP A 93 12.54 7.65 -11.76
CA TRP A 93 11.52 8.21 -12.66
C TRP A 93 11.68 7.79 -14.12
N ASN A 94 12.90 7.64 -14.59
CA ASN A 94 13.17 7.28 -15.97
C ASN A 94 13.08 5.76 -16.23
N ASP A 95 13.12 4.93 -15.18
CA ASP A 95 13.10 3.46 -15.29
C ASP A 95 12.43 2.82 -14.06
N VAL A 96 11.15 3.13 -13.88
CA VAL A 96 10.33 2.62 -12.76
C VAL A 96 10.21 1.11 -12.82
N ASP A 97 10.05 0.54 -14.01
CA ASP A 97 9.82 -0.88 -14.21
C ASP A 97 11.04 -1.72 -13.80
N SER A 98 12.23 -1.24 -14.09
CA SER A 98 13.48 -1.89 -13.67
C SER A 98 13.62 -1.95 -12.15
N TRP A 99 13.29 -0.85 -11.46
CA TRP A 99 13.27 -0.84 -9.99
C TRP A 99 12.20 -1.79 -9.46
N TRP A 100 10.96 -1.70 -9.97
CA TRP A 100 9.82 -2.47 -9.45
C TRP A 100 9.98 -3.98 -9.67
N SER A 101 10.64 -4.38 -10.77
CA SER A 101 10.96 -5.77 -11.09
C SER A 101 12.27 -6.26 -10.48
N SER A 102 13.01 -5.43 -9.76
CA SER A 102 14.26 -5.82 -9.13
C SER A 102 14.04 -6.88 -8.04
N LYS A 103 15.00 -7.78 -7.88
CA LYS A 103 14.89 -8.88 -6.91
C LYS A 103 14.63 -8.44 -5.47
N PRO A 104 15.28 -7.38 -4.92
CA PRO A 104 14.98 -6.90 -3.57
C PRO A 104 13.53 -6.44 -3.42
N VAL A 105 13.04 -5.66 -4.37
CA VAL A 105 11.67 -5.11 -4.37
C VAL A 105 10.63 -6.22 -4.46
N ILE A 106 10.80 -7.18 -5.38
CA ILE A 106 9.92 -8.34 -5.50
C ILE A 106 9.88 -9.16 -4.21
N THR A 107 11.05 -9.41 -3.60
CA THR A 107 11.14 -10.21 -2.38
C THR A 107 10.43 -9.52 -1.22
N ALA A 108 10.68 -8.22 -1.01
CA ALA A 108 10.04 -7.44 0.05
C ALA A 108 8.52 -7.39 -0.11
N ARG A 109 8.03 -7.11 -1.32
CA ARG A 109 6.59 -7.07 -1.61
C ARG A 109 5.91 -8.41 -1.39
N ARG A 110 6.51 -9.52 -1.85
CA ARG A 110 5.97 -10.86 -1.65
C ARG A 110 5.88 -11.20 -0.17
N SER A 111 6.97 -10.99 0.58
CA SER A 111 6.97 -11.23 2.03
C SER A 111 5.88 -10.43 2.75
N PHE A 112 5.68 -9.17 2.36
CA PHE A 112 4.64 -8.33 2.90
C PHE A 112 3.23 -8.84 2.52
N CYS A 113 2.99 -9.13 1.24
CA CYS A 113 1.69 -9.60 0.76
C CYS A 113 1.31 -10.96 1.37
N ASP A 114 2.25 -11.87 1.50
CA ASP A 114 2.03 -13.19 2.10
C ASP A 114 1.58 -13.09 3.57
N SER A 115 1.96 -12.02 4.26
CA SER A 115 1.62 -11.83 5.67
C SER A 115 0.41 -10.93 5.90
N HIS A 116 0.21 -9.90 5.06
CA HIS A 116 -0.71 -8.79 5.33
C HIS A 116 -1.70 -8.48 4.21
N ASN A 117 -1.56 -9.09 3.04
CA ASN A 117 -2.41 -8.77 1.87
C ASN A 117 -2.87 -10.03 1.14
N GLN A 118 -3.27 -11.06 1.89
CA GLN A 118 -3.76 -12.29 1.29
C GLN A 118 -5.22 -12.17 0.86
N SER A 119 -5.49 -12.52 -0.38
CA SER A 119 -6.85 -12.71 -0.91
C SER A 119 -6.99 -14.14 -1.42
N PRO A 120 -7.24 -15.11 -0.54
CA PRO A 120 -7.40 -16.50 -0.95
C PRO A 120 -8.63 -16.63 -1.87
N PRO A 121 -8.58 -17.48 -2.90
CA PRO A 121 -9.66 -17.63 -3.87
C PRO A 121 -10.99 -18.12 -3.24
N ASP A 122 -10.92 -18.70 -2.05
CA ASP A 122 -12.06 -19.18 -1.28
C ASP A 122 -12.48 -18.24 -0.12
N LEU A 123 -12.02 -16.98 -0.15
CA LEU A 123 -12.26 -15.99 0.92
C LEU A 123 -13.74 -15.90 1.33
N VAL A 124 -14.65 -15.78 0.36
CA VAL A 124 -16.09 -15.65 0.61
C VAL A 124 -16.63 -16.90 1.33
N SER A 125 -16.20 -18.10 0.91
CA SER A 125 -16.59 -19.36 1.53
C SER A 125 -16.09 -19.45 2.98
N ARG A 126 -14.82 -19.08 3.22
CA ARG A 126 -14.21 -19.08 4.56
C ARG A 126 -14.88 -18.08 5.51
N VAL A 127 -15.14 -16.86 5.04
CA VAL A 127 -15.87 -15.85 5.83
C VAL A 127 -17.28 -16.33 6.15
N THR A 128 -17.99 -16.88 5.16
CA THR A 128 -19.34 -17.42 5.36
C THR A 128 -19.35 -18.56 6.39
N GLN A 129 -18.36 -19.44 6.32
CA GLN A 129 -18.23 -20.54 7.29
C GLN A 129 -17.95 -19.99 8.70
N ALA A 130 -16.99 -19.08 8.86
CA ALA A 130 -16.66 -18.47 10.14
C ALA A 130 -17.87 -17.75 10.78
N LEU A 131 -18.65 -17.03 9.98
CA LEU A 131 -19.88 -16.38 10.44
C LEU A 131 -20.91 -17.42 10.93
N ARG A 132 -21.11 -18.52 10.20
CA ARG A 132 -22.03 -19.58 10.60
C ARG A 132 -21.62 -20.27 11.90
N GLU A 133 -20.32 -20.48 12.10
CA GLU A 133 -19.76 -21.04 13.33
C GLU A 133 -19.99 -20.10 14.52
N THR A 134 -19.71 -18.80 14.34
CA THR A 134 -19.94 -17.78 15.37
C THR A 134 -21.40 -17.65 15.79
N ILE A 135 -22.34 -17.79 14.85
CA ILE A 135 -23.78 -17.75 15.14
C ILE A 135 -24.26 -19.01 15.90
N ARG A 136 -23.58 -20.14 15.70
CA ARG A 136 -23.94 -21.42 16.38
C ARG A 136 -23.38 -21.52 17.78
N GLU A 137 -22.33 -20.83 18.12
CA GLU A 137 -21.81 -20.79 19.48
C GLU A 137 -22.62 -19.78 20.32
N PRO A 138 -23.30 -20.22 21.40
CA PRO A 138 -23.96 -19.30 22.33
C PRO A 138 -22.89 -18.40 22.97
N PRO A 139 -23.22 -17.14 23.31
CA PRO A 139 -22.27 -16.22 23.94
C PRO A 139 -21.73 -16.86 25.23
N ARG A 140 -20.41 -16.96 25.35
CA ARG A 140 -19.77 -17.37 26.59
C ARG A 140 -20.15 -16.37 27.68
N LYS A 141 -20.79 -16.89 28.74
CA LYS A 141 -21.17 -16.13 29.94
C LYS A 141 -19.92 -15.72 30.71
#